data_e72dc8485c6906584ad535627dca8f8c
#
_entry.id   e72dc8485c6906584ad535627dca8f8c
#
_cell.length_a   1.000
_cell.length_b   1.000
_cell.length_c   1.000
_cell.angle_alpha   90.00
_cell.angle_beta   90.00
_cell.angle_gamma   90.00
#
_symmetry.space_group_name_H-M   'P 1'
#
loop_
_entity.id
_entity.type
_entity.pdbx_description
1 polymer ?
#
loop_
_entity_poly.entity_id
_entity_poly.type
_entity_poly.pdbx_seq_one_letter_code
_entity_poly.pdbx_strand_id
1 'polypeptide(L)'
;ERIEAIGREGDSCGGVIECVVRQPRNGLGMPVFDKLEADLAKAVMSLPATKGFEIGSGFDGTRLKGSEHNDSFIPAEDGRLRTVTNNSGGIQGGISNGESIVIRVAFKPTATIRKEQQTVDSDGNATTLAAKGRHDPCVLPRAVPMVEAMVALVLADHLLRQQGQCSLCLLYTSPSPRDR
;
A
#
# COMPACT_ATOMS: atom_id res chain seq x y z
N GLU A 1 -15.47 -2.43 -20.17
CA GLU A 1 -15.70 -3.56 -21.12
C GLU A 1 -15.35 -4.91 -20.51
N ARG A 2 -14.06 -5.17 -20.07
CA ARG A 2 -13.66 -6.49 -19.51
C ARG A 2 -14.47 -6.88 -18.26
N ILE A 3 -14.64 -5.97 -17.31
CA ILE A 3 -15.40 -6.21 -16.06
C ILE A 3 -16.87 -6.52 -16.37
N GLU A 4 -17.47 -5.79 -17.32
CA GLU A 4 -18.85 -6.00 -17.74
C GLU A 4 -19.05 -7.35 -18.44
N ALA A 5 -18.10 -7.73 -19.30
CA ALA A 5 -18.12 -9.03 -19.98
C ALA A 5 -18.11 -10.17 -18.95
N ILE A 6 -17.16 -10.15 -18.00
CA ILE A 6 -17.02 -11.13 -16.94
C ILE A 6 -18.30 -11.15 -16.04
N GLY A 7 -18.86 -9.97 -15.75
CA GLY A 7 -20.11 -9.86 -14.99
C GLY A 7 -21.30 -10.49 -15.69
N ARG A 8 -21.38 -10.38 -17.05
CA ARG A 8 -22.43 -11.06 -17.85
C ARG A 8 -22.28 -12.58 -17.81
N GLU A 9 -21.05 -13.08 -17.72
CA GLU A 9 -20.77 -14.50 -17.58
C GLU A 9 -21.07 -15.05 -16.19
N GLY A 10 -21.45 -14.19 -15.24
CA GLY A 10 -21.69 -14.55 -13.84
C GLY A 10 -20.41 -14.85 -13.04
N ASP A 11 -19.27 -14.38 -13.52
CA ASP A 11 -17.95 -14.59 -12.95
C ASP A 11 -17.38 -13.30 -12.32
N SER A 12 -16.16 -13.37 -11.79
CA SER A 12 -15.44 -12.25 -11.19
C SER A 12 -14.00 -12.17 -11.67
N CYS A 13 -13.40 -10.98 -11.58
CA CYS A 13 -12.00 -10.75 -11.83
C CYS A 13 -11.34 -9.95 -10.70
N GLY A 14 -10.06 -10.21 -10.52
CA GLY A 14 -9.16 -9.39 -9.73
C GLY A 14 -8.42 -8.37 -10.57
N GLY A 15 -7.41 -7.79 -9.99
CA GLY A 15 -6.47 -6.88 -10.66
C GLY A 15 -5.52 -6.22 -9.67
N VAL A 16 -4.84 -5.20 -10.13
CA VAL A 16 -3.86 -4.44 -9.36
C VAL A 16 -4.30 -2.98 -9.26
N ILE A 17 -4.18 -2.41 -8.06
CA ILE A 17 -4.31 -0.98 -7.82
C ILE A 17 -2.91 -0.42 -7.62
N GLU A 18 -2.54 0.58 -8.39
CA GLU A 18 -1.36 1.38 -8.15
C GLU A 18 -1.76 2.64 -7.38
N CYS A 19 -1.06 2.92 -6.30
CA CYS A 19 -1.23 4.12 -5.49
C CYS A 19 0.08 4.90 -5.48
N VAL A 20 0.00 6.18 -5.83
CA VAL A 20 1.16 7.07 -5.91
C VAL A 20 0.99 8.22 -4.92
N VAL A 21 1.90 8.31 -3.94
CA VAL A 21 2.00 9.44 -3.04
C VAL A 21 3.01 10.42 -3.62
N ARG A 22 2.52 11.59 -4.01
CA ARG A 22 3.38 12.63 -4.58
C ARG A 22 3.95 13.53 -3.50
N GLN A 23 5.21 13.89 -3.62
CA GLN A 23 5.92 14.81 -2.72
C GLN A 23 5.79 14.41 -1.24
N PRO A 24 6.04 13.15 -0.86
CA PRO A 24 6.02 12.77 0.55
C PRO A 24 7.08 13.55 1.31
N ARG A 25 6.85 13.78 2.59
CA ARG A 25 7.88 14.33 3.47
C ARG A 25 9.05 13.34 3.58
N ASN A 26 10.28 13.86 3.58
CA ASN A 26 11.47 13.04 3.82
C ASN A 26 11.51 12.57 5.28
N GLY A 27 12.07 11.40 5.50
CA GLY A 27 12.37 10.89 6.82
C GLY A 27 11.19 10.22 7.53
N LEU A 28 10.10 9.89 6.83
CA LEU A 28 9.01 9.09 7.39
C LEU A 28 9.41 7.62 7.42
N GLY A 29 9.22 6.98 8.55
CA GLY A 29 9.60 5.61 8.82
C GLY A 29 10.44 5.48 10.09
N MET A 30 10.28 4.38 10.81
CA MET A 30 11.00 4.11 12.06
C MET A 30 11.59 2.70 12.04
N PRO A 31 12.70 2.48 11.29
CA PRO A 31 13.40 1.22 11.40
C PRO A 31 13.77 0.90 12.87
N VAL A 32 13.86 -0.37 13.27
CA VAL A 32 13.98 -1.57 12.44
C VAL A 32 12.62 -2.13 12.05
N PHE A 33 11.65 -2.18 12.98
CA PHE A 33 10.39 -2.90 12.78
C PHE A 33 9.30 -2.07 12.09
N ASP A 34 9.26 -0.77 12.37
CA ASP A 34 8.27 0.16 11.83
C ASP A 34 8.84 0.88 10.58
N LYS A 35 9.42 0.13 9.65
CA LYS A 35 9.79 0.65 8.33
C LYS A 35 8.53 1.12 7.61
N LEU A 36 8.61 2.24 6.89
CA LEU A 36 7.45 2.81 6.21
C LEU A 36 6.80 1.82 5.24
N GLU A 37 7.60 1.08 4.45
CA GLU A 37 7.08 0.06 3.53
C GLU A 37 6.43 -1.12 4.26
N ALA A 38 6.91 -1.47 5.45
CA ALA A 38 6.33 -2.55 6.25
C ALA A 38 4.95 -2.17 6.78
N ASP A 39 4.79 -0.95 7.29
CA ASP A 39 3.51 -0.47 7.78
C ASP A 39 2.52 -0.22 6.64
N LEU A 40 2.97 0.29 5.48
CA LEU A 40 2.15 0.38 4.28
C LEU A 40 1.64 -1.00 3.83
N ALA A 41 2.54 -1.99 3.76
CA ALA A 41 2.17 -3.36 3.41
C ALA A 41 1.15 -3.94 4.41
N LYS A 42 1.40 -3.81 5.72
CA LYS A 42 0.51 -4.24 6.79
C LYS A 42 -0.88 -3.63 6.64
N ALA A 43 -0.95 -2.32 6.42
CA ALA A 43 -2.21 -1.60 6.28
C ALA A 43 -3.03 -2.09 5.08
N VAL A 44 -2.43 -2.11 3.88
CA VAL A 44 -3.17 -2.52 2.66
C VAL A 44 -3.46 -4.02 2.63
N MET A 45 -2.59 -4.85 3.21
CA MET A 45 -2.82 -6.30 3.33
C MET A 45 -3.91 -6.65 4.34
N SER A 46 -4.32 -5.73 5.22
CA SER A 46 -5.48 -5.91 6.11
C SER A 46 -6.82 -5.74 5.38
N LEU A 47 -6.82 -5.17 4.18
CA LEU A 47 -8.03 -5.03 3.37
C LEU A 47 -8.51 -6.39 2.84
N PRO A 48 -9.83 -6.59 2.72
CA PRO A 48 -10.37 -7.82 2.14
C PRO A 48 -9.90 -8.03 0.70
N ALA A 49 -9.69 -9.28 0.31
CA ALA A 49 -9.30 -9.72 -1.02
C ALA A 49 -7.89 -9.32 -1.48
N THR A 50 -7.10 -8.64 -0.67
CA THR A 50 -5.70 -8.37 -0.98
C THR A 50 -4.86 -9.65 -0.90
N LYS A 51 -3.93 -9.82 -1.85
CA LYS A 51 -3.06 -11.01 -1.98
C LYS A 51 -1.62 -10.69 -2.35
N GLY A 52 -1.29 -9.45 -2.62
CA GLY A 52 0.06 -9.05 -2.95
C GLY A 52 0.30 -7.57 -2.72
N PHE A 53 1.54 -7.24 -2.42
CA PHE A 53 2.04 -5.89 -2.25
C PHE A 53 3.40 -5.78 -2.92
N GLU A 54 3.60 -4.70 -3.65
CA GLU A 54 4.88 -4.32 -4.23
C GLU A 54 5.14 -2.84 -4.01
N ILE A 55 6.41 -2.48 -3.92
CA ILE A 55 6.86 -1.09 -3.84
C ILE A 55 7.93 -0.83 -4.91
N GLY A 56 7.84 0.32 -5.58
CA GLY A 56 8.78 0.68 -6.64
C GLY A 56 8.83 -0.36 -7.75
N SER A 57 10.03 -0.85 -8.07
CA SER A 57 10.24 -1.91 -9.07
C SER A 57 9.68 -3.28 -8.66
N GLY A 58 9.37 -3.48 -7.36
CA GLY A 58 8.76 -4.70 -6.86
C GLY A 58 9.49 -5.97 -7.28
N PHE A 59 8.74 -6.98 -7.73
CA PHE A 59 9.32 -8.24 -8.20
C PHE A 59 10.19 -8.09 -9.45
N ASP A 60 9.93 -7.12 -10.32
CA ASP A 60 10.75 -6.90 -11.52
C ASP A 60 12.18 -6.46 -11.17
N GLY A 61 12.35 -5.74 -10.04
CA GLY A 61 13.66 -5.35 -9.52
C GLY A 61 14.58 -6.54 -9.22
N THR A 62 14.03 -7.72 -8.94
CA THR A 62 14.82 -8.94 -8.66
C THR A 62 15.59 -9.44 -9.89
N ARG A 63 15.24 -8.99 -11.08
CA ARG A 63 15.90 -9.34 -12.35
C ARG A 63 17.05 -8.40 -12.70
N LEU A 64 17.17 -7.29 -12.00
CA LEU A 64 18.20 -6.26 -12.22
C LEU A 64 19.44 -6.56 -11.37
N LYS A 65 20.60 -6.15 -11.87
CA LYS A 65 21.82 -6.07 -11.06
C LYS A 65 21.76 -4.86 -10.13
N GLY A 66 22.48 -4.89 -9.02
CA GLY A 66 22.52 -3.78 -8.08
C GLY A 66 22.91 -2.44 -8.73
N SER A 67 23.85 -2.45 -9.68
CA SER A 67 24.26 -1.25 -10.42
C SER A 67 23.16 -0.69 -11.35
N GLU A 68 22.20 -1.52 -11.75
CA GLU A 68 21.06 -1.14 -12.61
C GLU A 68 19.86 -0.70 -11.77
N HIS A 69 19.72 -1.29 -10.57
CA HIS A 69 18.61 -1.02 -9.66
C HIS A 69 18.85 0.21 -8.77
N ASN A 70 20.09 0.51 -8.40
CA ASN A 70 20.40 1.60 -7.50
C ASN A 70 19.91 2.95 -8.02
N ASP A 71 19.17 3.67 -7.19
CA ASP A 71 18.70 5.02 -7.46
C ASP A 71 19.80 6.03 -7.09
N SER A 72 20.55 6.51 -8.10
CA SER A 72 21.64 7.47 -7.90
C SER A 72 21.09 8.83 -7.46
N PHE A 73 21.68 9.40 -6.41
CA PHE A 73 21.30 10.72 -5.90
C PHE A 73 21.89 11.84 -6.76
N ILE A 74 21.09 12.88 -6.96
CA ILE A 74 21.46 14.12 -7.63
C ILE A 74 20.99 15.32 -6.80
N PRO A 75 21.71 16.46 -6.84
CA PRO A 75 21.22 17.70 -6.25
C PRO A 75 20.07 18.25 -7.12
N ALA A 76 19.00 18.73 -6.48
CA ALA A 76 17.95 19.49 -7.13
C ALA A 76 18.18 21.00 -7.01
N GLU A 77 17.56 21.78 -7.89
CA GLU A 77 17.67 23.25 -7.91
C GLU A 77 17.20 23.91 -6.60
N ASP A 78 16.30 23.27 -5.88
CA ASP A 78 15.76 23.73 -4.59
C ASP A 78 16.61 23.30 -3.38
N GLY A 79 17.81 22.78 -3.62
CA GLY A 79 18.77 22.33 -2.59
C GLY A 79 18.41 20.98 -1.94
N ARG A 80 17.34 20.32 -2.38
CA ARG A 80 17.01 18.96 -1.93
C ARG A 80 17.80 17.92 -2.70
N LEU A 81 17.89 16.73 -2.15
CA LEU A 81 18.39 15.56 -2.87
C LEU A 81 17.22 14.88 -3.59
N ARG A 82 17.46 14.53 -4.85
CA ARG A 82 16.54 13.76 -5.69
C ARG A 82 17.27 12.52 -6.18
N THR A 83 16.55 11.60 -6.80
CA THR A 83 17.15 10.44 -7.44
C THR A 83 16.90 10.44 -8.95
N VAL A 84 17.82 9.86 -9.71
CA VAL A 84 17.72 9.75 -11.18
C VAL A 84 16.60 8.79 -11.58
N THR A 85 16.48 7.69 -10.85
CA THR A 85 15.45 6.67 -11.00
C THR A 85 14.68 6.54 -9.69
N ASN A 86 13.60 5.80 -9.67
CA ASN A 86 12.80 5.55 -8.46
C ASN A 86 12.45 4.06 -8.34
N ASN A 87 13.46 3.21 -8.53
CA ASN A 87 13.30 1.75 -8.41
C ASN A 87 12.91 1.33 -6.99
N SER A 88 13.39 2.07 -5.99
CA SER A 88 13.05 1.85 -4.57
C SER A 88 11.64 2.34 -4.20
N GLY A 89 10.95 3.01 -5.13
CA GLY A 89 9.56 3.49 -4.90
C GLY A 89 9.45 4.52 -3.79
N GLY A 90 10.44 5.43 -3.65
CA GLY A 90 10.40 6.54 -2.69
C GLY A 90 10.78 6.18 -1.26
N ILE A 91 11.14 4.93 -0.99
CA ILE A 91 11.53 4.44 0.34
C ILE A 91 12.85 3.69 0.25
N GLN A 92 13.84 4.14 1.02
CA GLN A 92 15.16 3.52 1.11
C GLN A 92 15.52 3.29 2.58
N GLY A 93 15.98 2.09 2.91
CA GLY A 93 16.30 1.72 4.29
C GLY A 93 15.12 1.78 5.26
N GLY A 94 13.89 1.75 4.76
CA GLY A 94 12.67 1.87 5.57
C GLY A 94 12.18 3.31 5.76
N ILE A 95 12.80 4.29 5.09
CA ILE A 95 12.57 5.71 5.32
C ILE A 95 12.28 6.40 3.98
N SER A 96 11.28 7.29 3.94
CA SER A 96 10.97 8.06 2.75
C SER A 96 12.11 9.02 2.39
N ASN A 97 12.48 9.07 1.10
CA ASN A 97 13.56 9.87 0.56
C ASN A 97 13.10 11.14 -0.19
N GLY A 98 11.78 11.41 -0.21
CA GLY A 98 11.19 12.57 -0.87
C GLY A 98 10.74 12.33 -2.32
N GLU A 99 11.16 11.24 -2.93
CA GLU A 99 10.60 10.80 -4.20
C GLU A 99 9.18 10.27 -4.03
N SER A 100 8.42 10.21 -5.12
CA SER A 100 7.06 9.67 -5.07
C SER A 100 7.07 8.25 -4.53
N ILE A 101 6.23 7.97 -3.53
CA ILE A 101 6.03 6.61 -3.06
C ILE A 101 5.08 5.93 -4.03
N VAL A 102 5.54 4.82 -4.61
CA VAL A 102 4.76 4.04 -5.58
C VAL A 102 4.57 2.65 -5.04
N ILE A 103 3.33 2.27 -4.76
CA ILE A 103 2.95 0.93 -4.32
C ILE A 103 1.94 0.30 -5.27
N ARG A 104 1.98 -1.01 -5.38
CA ARG A 104 0.99 -1.81 -6.13
C ARG A 104 0.40 -2.87 -5.22
N VAL A 105 -0.92 -2.97 -5.24
CA VAL A 105 -1.69 -3.89 -4.39
C VAL A 105 -2.52 -4.80 -5.26
N ALA A 106 -2.28 -6.11 -5.16
CA ALA A 106 -3.00 -7.12 -5.91
C ALA A 106 -4.23 -7.59 -5.15
N PHE A 107 -5.36 -7.58 -5.83
CA PHE A 107 -6.65 -8.07 -5.35
C PHE A 107 -7.05 -9.33 -6.10
N LYS A 108 -7.40 -10.38 -5.37
CA LYS A 108 -7.95 -11.60 -5.98
C LYS A 108 -9.37 -11.35 -6.50
N PRO A 109 -9.86 -12.17 -7.46
CA PRO A 109 -11.27 -12.22 -7.79
C PRO A 109 -12.14 -12.52 -6.57
N THR A 110 -13.35 -11.99 -6.53
CA THR A 110 -14.32 -12.34 -5.48
C THR A 110 -14.71 -13.80 -5.59
N ALA A 111 -14.76 -14.50 -4.45
CA ALA A 111 -15.14 -15.92 -4.43
C ALA A 111 -16.64 -16.14 -4.65
N THR A 112 -17.45 -15.10 -4.39
CA THR A 112 -18.92 -15.17 -4.52
C THR A 112 -19.31 -14.85 -5.95
N ILE A 113 -19.57 -15.87 -6.74
CA ILE A 113 -19.95 -15.80 -8.15
C ILE A 113 -21.27 -16.51 -8.40
N ARG A 114 -21.92 -16.22 -9.54
CA ARG A 114 -23.18 -16.87 -9.92
C ARG A 114 -23.02 -18.23 -10.57
N LYS A 115 -21.80 -18.57 -10.98
CA LYS A 115 -21.48 -19.89 -11.52
C LYS A 115 -21.55 -20.93 -10.43
N GLU A 116 -22.00 -22.13 -10.78
CA GLU A 116 -21.95 -23.28 -9.89
C GLU A 116 -20.50 -23.66 -9.54
N GLN A 117 -20.24 -23.82 -8.27
CA GLN A 117 -18.95 -24.19 -7.73
C GLN A 117 -19.10 -25.48 -6.92
N GLN A 118 -18.16 -26.40 -7.09
CA GLN A 118 -18.09 -27.61 -6.27
C GLN A 118 -17.64 -27.24 -4.85
N THR A 119 -18.31 -27.77 -3.87
CA THR A 119 -18.00 -27.57 -2.45
C THR A 119 -18.44 -28.78 -1.63
N VAL A 120 -18.35 -28.68 -0.32
CA VAL A 120 -18.85 -29.68 0.62
C VAL A 120 -19.83 -29.03 1.60
N ASP A 121 -20.80 -29.80 2.06
CA ASP A 121 -21.70 -29.38 3.13
C ASP A 121 -21.04 -29.51 4.52
N SER A 122 -21.77 -29.19 5.59
CA SER A 122 -21.29 -29.29 6.97
C SER A 122 -20.95 -30.72 7.39
N ASP A 123 -21.49 -31.74 6.72
CA ASP A 123 -21.28 -33.15 7.00
C ASP A 123 -20.15 -33.74 6.13
N GLY A 124 -19.54 -32.92 5.27
CA GLY A 124 -18.42 -33.31 4.40
C GLY A 124 -18.85 -33.97 3.08
N ASN A 125 -20.11 -33.94 2.72
CA ASN A 125 -20.61 -34.50 1.46
C ASN A 125 -20.40 -33.50 0.31
N ALA A 126 -20.03 -34.00 -0.86
CA ALA A 126 -19.88 -33.19 -2.06
C ALA A 126 -21.24 -32.55 -2.45
N THR A 127 -21.20 -31.24 -2.69
CA THR A 127 -22.39 -30.46 -3.11
C THR A 127 -21.98 -29.34 -4.07
N THR A 128 -22.94 -28.64 -4.65
CA THR A 128 -22.74 -27.48 -5.50
C THR A 128 -23.31 -26.22 -4.86
N LEU A 129 -22.63 -25.12 -5.00
CA LEU A 129 -23.07 -23.81 -4.54
C LEU A 129 -23.05 -22.82 -5.71
N ALA A 130 -24.16 -22.14 -5.94
CA ALA A 130 -24.24 -20.96 -6.78
C ALA A 130 -24.75 -19.78 -5.95
N ALA A 131 -24.00 -18.72 -5.89
CA ALA A 131 -24.39 -17.56 -5.11
C ALA A 131 -25.56 -16.82 -5.76
N LYS A 132 -26.62 -16.58 -4.99
CA LYS A 132 -27.80 -15.80 -5.41
C LYS A 132 -27.65 -14.34 -4.92
N GLY A 133 -28.12 -13.39 -5.72
CA GLY A 133 -28.13 -11.98 -5.35
C GLY A 133 -27.21 -11.12 -6.22
N ARG A 134 -26.99 -9.88 -5.78
CA ARG A 134 -26.10 -8.90 -6.47
C ARG A 134 -24.69 -9.05 -5.97
N HIS A 135 -23.79 -9.41 -6.86
CA HIS A 135 -22.35 -9.51 -6.56
C HIS A 135 -21.58 -8.60 -7.53
N ASP A 136 -20.53 -7.96 -7.02
CA ASP A 136 -19.66 -7.16 -7.86
C ASP A 136 -18.73 -8.09 -8.66
N PRO A 137 -18.70 -7.97 -9.98
CA PRO A 137 -17.78 -8.76 -10.82
C PRO A 137 -16.31 -8.36 -10.60
N CYS A 138 -16.07 -7.19 -10.00
CA CYS A 138 -14.73 -6.70 -9.68
C CYS A 138 -14.79 -5.74 -8.49
N VAL A 139 -13.93 -5.95 -7.49
CA VAL A 139 -13.89 -5.10 -6.28
C VAL A 139 -13.02 -3.85 -6.46
N LEU A 140 -12.16 -3.81 -7.46
CA LEU A 140 -11.17 -2.73 -7.61
C LEU A 140 -11.76 -1.32 -7.59
N PRO A 141 -12.85 -0.99 -8.30
CA PRO A 141 -13.42 0.36 -8.26
C PRO A 141 -13.80 0.84 -6.85
N ARG A 142 -14.16 -0.08 -5.96
CA ARG A 142 -14.45 0.22 -4.56
C ARG A 142 -13.22 0.19 -3.67
N ALA A 143 -12.21 -0.57 -4.05
CA ALA A 143 -10.98 -0.73 -3.29
C ALA A 143 -10.03 0.49 -3.45
N VAL A 144 -10.12 1.24 -4.56
CA VAL A 144 -9.28 2.44 -4.79
C VAL A 144 -9.32 3.40 -3.59
N PRO A 145 -10.46 3.96 -3.17
CA PRO A 145 -10.49 4.88 -2.03
C PRO A 145 -10.09 4.22 -0.71
N MET A 146 -10.26 2.91 -0.58
CA MET A 146 -9.82 2.18 0.62
C MET A 146 -8.29 2.10 0.69
N VAL A 147 -7.62 1.82 -0.42
CA VAL A 147 -6.15 1.82 -0.50
C VAL A 147 -5.61 3.21 -0.22
N GLU A 148 -6.18 4.25 -0.82
CA GLU A 148 -5.78 5.65 -0.57
C GLU A 148 -5.93 6.02 0.91
N ALA A 149 -7.06 5.67 1.53
CA ALA A 149 -7.31 5.95 2.95
C ALA A 149 -6.29 5.23 3.86
N MET A 150 -5.98 3.96 3.60
CA MET A 150 -5.00 3.20 4.39
C MET A 150 -3.60 3.78 4.26
N VAL A 151 -3.20 4.16 3.04
CA VAL A 151 -1.92 4.85 2.80
C VAL A 151 -1.87 6.18 3.55
N ALA A 152 -2.92 6.99 3.47
CA ALA A 152 -3.00 8.27 4.17
C ALA A 152 -2.91 8.13 5.69
N LEU A 153 -3.57 7.12 6.27
CA LEU A 153 -3.51 6.83 7.71
C LEU A 153 -2.08 6.47 8.16
N VAL A 154 -1.38 5.62 7.41
CA VAL A 154 0.02 5.25 7.73
C VAL A 154 0.93 6.47 7.63
N LEU A 155 0.81 7.25 6.57
CA LEU A 155 1.63 8.47 6.41
C LEU A 155 1.36 9.49 7.51
N ALA A 156 0.11 9.67 7.92
CA ALA A 156 -0.27 10.57 9.02
C ALA A 156 0.33 10.11 10.35
N ASP A 157 0.28 8.80 10.66
CA ASP A 157 0.89 8.23 11.86
C ASP A 157 2.40 8.47 11.89
N HIS A 158 3.11 8.11 10.80
CA HIS A 158 4.55 8.35 10.71
C HIS A 158 4.92 9.82 10.78
N LEU A 159 4.10 10.71 10.19
CA LEU A 159 4.30 12.16 10.28
C LEU A 159 4.20 12.65 11.73
N LEU A 160 3.18 12.21 12.45
CA LEU A 160 2.99 12.58 13.86
C LEU A 160 4.11 12.04 14.74
N ARG A 161 4.56 10.80 14.51
CA ARG A 161 5.71 10.21 15.20
C ARG A 161 6.98 11.02 14.93
N GLN A 162 7.27 11.36 13.68
CA GLN A 162 8.44 12.18 13.32
C GLN A 162 8.38 13.56 13.99
N GLN A 163 7.21 14.22 13.99
CA GLN A 163 7.06 15.50 14.67
C GLN A 163 7.30 15.38 16.18
N GLY A 164 6.79 14.32 16.81
CA GLY A 164 7.01 14.08 18.23
C GLY A 164 8.48 13.83 18.61
N GLN A 165 9.27 13.30 17.68
CA GLN A 165 10.70 13.02 17.92
C GLN A 165 11.63 14.16 17.54
N CYS A 166 11.33 14.85 16.42
CA CYS A 166 12.23 15.86 15.84
C CYS A 166 11.84 17.29 16.18
N SER A 167 10.65 17.52 16.73
CA SER A 167 10.19 18.84 17.13
C SER A 167 10.46 19.06 18.63
N LEU A 168 10.92 20.25 18.99
CA LEU A 168 10.95 20.69 20.39
C LEU A 168 9.53 20.60 20.94
N CYS A 169 9.35 19.73 21.95
CA CYS A 169 8.07 19.59 22.62
C CYS A 169 7.77 20.90 23.37
N LEU A 170 6.73 21.61 22.95
CA LEU A 170 6.29 22.84 23.61
C LEU A 170 5.99 22.67 25.11
N LEU A 171 5.76 21.43 25.55
CA LEU A 171 5.62 21.11 26.96
C LEU A 171 6.89 21.36 27.78
N TYR A 172 8.08 21.25 27.16
CA TYR A 172 9.36 21.54 27.82
C TYR A 172 9.76 23.02 27.73
N THR A 173 9.09 23.84 26.94
CA THR A 173 9.38 25.27 26.81
C THR A 173 8.54 26.13 27.76
N SER A 174 7.54 25.58 28.43
CA SER A 174 6.79 26.24 29.48
C SER A 174 7.46 25.98 30.82
N PRO A 175 7.88 27.02 31.56
CA PRO A 175 8.41 26.85 32.91
C PRO A 175 7.37 26.15 33.78
N SER A 176 7.78 25.12 34.50
CA SER A 176 6.95 24.44 35.46
C SER A 176 6.40 25.45 36.50
N PRO A 177 5.16 25.29 36.99
CA PRO A 177 4.66 26.12 38.10
C PRO A 177 5.55 26.08 39.32
N ARG A 178 6.47 25.08 39.45
CA ARG A 178 7.44 24.95 40.52
C ARG A 178 8.72 25.76 40.31
N ASP A 179 8.92 26.29 39.08
CA ASP A 179 10.11 27.06 38.72
C ASP A 179 9.86 28.58 38.84
N ARG A 180 8.73 28.98 39.48
CA ARG A 180 8.37 30.36 39.78
C ARG A 180 8.53 30.67 41.25
#